data_eeec7e7c70e786051af7146496658cde
#
_entry.id   eeec7e7c70e786051af7146496658cde
#
_cell.length_a   1.000
_cell.length_b   1.000
_cell.length_c   1.000
_cell.angle_alpha   90.00
_cell.angle_beta   90.00
_cell.angle_gamma   90.00
#
_symmetry.space_group_name_H-M   'P 1'
#
loop_
_entity.id
_entity.type
_entity.pdbx_description
1 polymer ?
#
loop_
_entity_poly.entity_id
_entity_poly.type
_entity_poly.pdbx_seq_one_letter_code
_entity_poly.pdbx_strand_id
1 'polypeptide(L)'
;MMMRAGVIALLIVVIAFTAGFWKFAENVRERPVPPPQSDAIVALTGGSSERLSAGVQLLEQRKGERLLISGVNRIVTDGELYHALNVDPALGECCIDIGRSADDTLGNAAETAAWAREHGYTRIILVTDDYHMPRSYAELSVA
;
A
#
# COMPACT_ATOMS: atom_id res chain seq x y z
N MET A 1 1.30 -27.11 42.14
CA MET A 1 1.75 -25.71 41.99
C MET A 1 2.07 -25.40 40.50
N MET A 2 2.79 -26.23 39.78
CA MET A 2 3.16 -26.05 38.35
C MET A 2 1.96 -25.94 37.40
N MET A 3 0.90 -26.71 37.57
CA MET A 3 -0.30 -26.68 36.70
C MET A 3 -1.05 -25.34 36.79
N ARG A 4 -1.13 -24.73 37.98
CA ARG A 4 -1.75 -23.40 38.14
C ARG A 4 -0.92 -22.28 37.48
N ALA A 5 0.40 -22.36 37.57
CA ALA A 5 1.28 -21.39 36.91
C ALA A 5 1.18 -21.49 35.37
N GLY A 6 1.08 -22.69 34.80
CA GLY A 6 0.88 -22.90 33.38
C GLY A 6 -0.46 -22.34 32.86
N VAL A 7 -1.56 -22.52 33.63
CA VAL A 7 -2.87 -21.97 33.30
C VAL A 7 -2.85 -20.44 33.31
N ILE A 8 -2.21 -19.85 34.32
CA ILE A 8 -2.09 -18.38 34.42
C ILE A 8 -1.28 -17.82 33.23
N ALA A 9 -0.16 -18.45 32.89
CA ALA A 9 0.66 -18.03 31.76
C ALA A 9 -0.12 -18.10 30.45
N LEU A 10 -0.88 -19.18 30.22
CA LEU A 10 -1.74 -19.32 29.03
C LEU A 10 -2.81 -18.22 28.99
N LEU A 11 -3.46 -17.92 30.09
CA LEU A 11 -4.46 -16.85 30.15
C LEU A 11 -3.86 -15.47 29.83
N ILE A 12 -2.67 -15.18 30.32
CA ILE A 12 -1.99 -13.92 29.99
C ILE A 12 -1.69 -13.82 28.48
N VAL A 13 -1.22 -14.91 27.87
CA VAL A 13 -0.95 -14.94 26.42
C VAL A 13 -2.24 -14.75 25.62
N VAL A 14 -3.33 -15.40 26.00
CA VAL A 14 -4.62 -15.25 25.34
C VAL A 14 -5.15 -13.83 25.45
N ILE A 15 -5.07 -13.23 26.64
CA ILE A 15 -5.51 -11.85 26.87
C ILE A 15 -4.66 -10.87 26.04
N ALA A 16 -3.34 -11.04 26.03
CA ALA A 16 -2.45 -10.19 25.24
C ALA A 16 -2.73 -10.31 23.74
N PHE A 17 -2.93 -11.53 23.25
CA PHE A 17 -3.28 -11.78 21.84
C PHE A 17 -4.63 -11.15 21.48
N THR A 18 -5.67 -11.35 22.29
CA THR A 18 -7.00 -10.79 22.02
C THR A 18 -7.00 -9.27 22.07
N ALA A 19 -6.30 -8.67 23.02
CA ALA A 19 -6.15 -7.21 23.08
C ALA A 19 -5.39 -6.64 21.88
N GLY A 20 -4.30 -7.32 21.48
CA GLY A 20 -3.54 -6.94 20.28
C GLY A 20 -4.36 -7.07 19.01
N PHE A 21 -5.11 -8.17 18.87
CA PHE A 21 -6.00 -8.39 17.73
C PHE A 21 -7.13 -7.34 17.68
N TRP A 22 -7.71 -7.01 18.81
CA TRP A 22 -8.76 -5.98 18.90
C TRP A 22 -8.24 -4.62 18.44
N LYS A 23 -7.09 -4.21 18.97
CA LYS A 23 -6.43 -2.96 18.57
C LYS A 23 -6.09 -2.93 17.08
N PHE A 24 -5.60 -4.04 16.52
CA PHE A 24 -5.37 -4.18 15.09
C PHE A 24 -6.67 -4.01 14.29
N ALA A 25 -7.75 -4.70 14.71
CA ALA A 25 -9.04 -4.63 14.04
C ALA A 25 -9.68 -3.23 14.10
N GLU A 26 -9.45 -2.46 15.16
CA GLU A 26 -9.89 -1.06 15.25
C GLU A 26 -9.12 -0.19 14.24
N ASN A 27 -7.80 -0.30 14.18
CA ASN A 27 -6.98 0.46 13.23
C ASN A 27 -7.35 0.18 11.76
N VAL A 28 -7.70 -1.08 11.44
CA VAL A 28 -8.15 -1.47 10.09
C VAL A 28 -9.54 -0.89 9.75
N ARG A 29 -10.38 -0.61 10.75
CA ARG A 29 -11.73 -0.05 10.56
C ARG A 29 -11.78 1.48 10.47
N GLU A 30 -10.71 2.16 10.82
CA GLU A 30 -10.67 3.61 10.69
C GLU A 30 -10.81 4.00 9.23
N ARG A 31 -11.88 4.77 8.91
CA ARG A 31 -12.09 5.25 7.55
C ARG A 31 -10.95 6.18 7.18
N PRO A 32 -10.31 5.98 6.03
CA PRO A 32 -9.24 6.87 5.61
C PRO A 32 -9.80 8.30 5.47
N VAL A 33 -9.14 9.24 6.13
CA VAL A 33 -9.36 10.66 5.88
C VAL A 33 -8.88 10.93 4.46
N PRO A 34 -9.61 11.71 3.63
CA PRO A 34 -9.13 12.06 2.30
C PRO A 34 -7.69 12.60 2.40
N PRO A 35 -6.72 12.02 1.67
CA PRO A 35 -5.34 12.43 1.83
C PRO A 35 -5.15 13.88 1.35
N PRO A 36 -4.26 14.64 2.01
CA PRO A 36 -3.86 15.96 1.51
C PRO A 36 -3.19 15.81 0.14
N GLN A 37 -3.09 16.91 -0.60
CA GLN A 37 -2.28 16.94 -1.81
C GLN A 37 -0.81 16.64 -1.46
N SER A 38 -0.19 15.77 -2.24
CA SER A 38 1.19 15.30 -2.09
C SER A 38 1.93 15.40 -3.41
N ASP A 39 3.21 15.09 -3.44
CA ASP A 39 3.99 15.17 -4.68
C ASP A 39 3.59 14.03 -5.62
N ALA A 40 3.37 12.83 -5.07
CA ALA A 40 3.06 11.64 -5.86
C ALA A 40 2.15 10.65 -5.13
N ILE A 41 1.67 9.64 -5.87
CA ILE A 41 0.82 8.56 -5.39
C ILE A 41 1.52 7.23 -5.70
N VAL A 42 1.47 6.28 -4.79
CA VAL A 42 1.98 4.92 -5.00
C VAL A 42 0.89 3.92 -4.63
N ALA A 43 0.50 3.09 -5.58
CA ALA A 43 -0.44 1.99 -5.38
C ALA A 43 0.30 0.65 -5.47
N LEU A 44 0.19 -0.18 -4.42
CA LEU A 44 0.87 -1.46 -4.36
C LEU A 44 0.01 -2.58 -4.96
N THR A 45 0.60 -3.47 -5.73
CA THR A 45 -0.05 -4.67 -6.25
C THR A 45 -0.08 -5.81 -5.20
N GLY A 46 -0.65 -6.95 -5.56
CA GLY A 46 -0.65 -8.19 -4.74
C GLY A 46 -1.89 -8.41 -3.87
N GLY A 47 -2.98 -7.65 -4.05
CA GLY A 47 -4.28 -7.81 -3.39
C GLY A 47 -5.43 -7.47 -4.33
N SER A 48 -6.45 -6.75 -3.83
CA SER A 48 -7.60 -6.36 -4.66
C SER A 48 -7.23 -5.33 -5.72
N SER A 49 -7.93 -5.34 -6.87
CA SER A 49 -7.78 -4.29 -7.90
C SER A 49 -8.33 -2.94 -7.45
N GLU A 50 -9.17 -2.92 -6.43
CA GLU A 50 -9.84 -1.71 -5.91
C GLU A 50 -8.83 -0.64 -5.48
N ARG A 51 -7.71 -1.03 -4.85
CA ARG A 51 -6.66 -0.10 -4.45
C ARG A 51 -5.94 0.54 -5.64
N LEU A 52 -5.76 -0.21 -6.75
CA LEU A 52 -5.19 0.37 -7.96
C LEU A 52 -6.14 1.38 -8.58
N SER A 53 -7.43 1.05 -8.64
CA SER A 53 -8.49 1.99 -9.07
C SER A 53 -8.56 3.21 -8.16
N ALA A 54 -8.39 3.05 -6.85
CA ALA A 54 -8.33 4.17 -5.90
C ALA A 54 -7.09 5.07 -6.17
N GLY A 55 -5.94 4.47 -6.52
CA GLY A 55 -4.75 5.21 -6.94
C GLY A 55 -5.01 6.07 -8.19
N VAL A 56 -5.66 5.49 -9.20
CA VAL A 56 -6.06 6.21 -10.43
C VAL A 56 -7.02 7.36 -10.10
N GLN A 57 -8.05 7.12 -9.28
CA GLN A 57 -8.98 8.17 -8.86
C GLN A 57 -8.30 9.33 -8.13
N LEU A 58 -7.31 9.04 -7.27
CA LEU A 58 -6.54 10.08 -6.59
C LEU A 58 -5.70 10.90 -7.58
N LEU A 59 -5.15 10.28 -8.62
CA LEU A 59 -4.44 10.96 -9.69
C LEU A 59 -5.39 11.87 -10.49
N GLU A 60 -6.57 11.37 -10.87
CA GLU A 60 -7.63 12.15 -11.53
C GLU A 60 -8.08 13.37 -10.69
N GLN A 61 -8.11 13.20 -9.37
CA GLN A 61 -8.40 14.28 -8.41
C GLN A 61 -7.19 15.22 -8.18
N ARG A 62 -6.08 15.01 -8.89
CA ARG A 62 -4.84 15.80 -8.76
C ARG A 62 -4.28 15.80 -7.34
N LYS A 63 -4.38 14.68 -6.63
CA LYS A 63 -3.80 14.52 -5.29
C LYS A 63 -2.29 14.31 -5.31
N GLY A 64 -1.72 13.96 -6.45
CA GLY A 64 -0.30 13.89 -6.76
C GLY A 64 -0.08 14.16 -8.25
N GLU A 65 1.16 14.43 -8.65
CA GLU A 65 1.52 14.67 -10.06
C GLU A 65 1.57 13.39 -10.87
N ARG A 66 2.03 12.30 -10.26
CA ARG A 66 2.20 11.00 -10.90
C ARG A 66 1.72 9.87 -9.98
N LEU A 67 1.37 8.75 -10.59
CA LEU A 67 1.04 7.50 -9.92
C LEU A 67 2.07 6.44 -10.29
N LEU A 68 2.75 5.86 -9.31
CA LEU A 68 3.46 4.59 -9.46
C LEU A 68 2.54 3.43 -9.09
N ILE A 69 2.36 2.47 -10.00
CA ILE A 69 1.78 1.16 -9.70
C ILE A 69 2.95 0.20 -9.49
N SER A 70 3.27 -0.11 -8.23
CA SER A 70 4.45 -0.89 -7.86
C SER A 70 4.15 -2.39 -7.76
N GLY A 71 5.10 -3.23 -8.19
CA GLY A 71 5.03 -4.69 -8.11
C GLY A 71 4.13 -5.33 -9.16
N VAL A 72 3.96 -4.73 -10.32
CA VAL A 72 3.15 -5.31 -11.41
C VAL A 72 3.84 -6.55 -11.98
N ASN A 73 3.09 -7.63 -12.14
CA ASN A 73 3.61 -8.85 -12.73
C ASN A 73 4.14 -8.58 -14.15
N ARG A 74 5.33 -9.06 -14.46
CA ARG A 74 6.06 -8.82 -15.72
C ARG A 74 5.34 -9.33 -16.96
N ILE A 75 4.41 -10.29 -16.82
CA ILE A 75 3.61 -10.81 -17.93
C ILE A 75 2.42 -9.91 -18.28
N VAL A 76 2.00 -9.02 -17.38
CA VAL A 76 0.89 -8.08 -17.61
C VAL A 76 1.42 -6.89 -18.41
N THR A 77 0.85 -6.64 -19.56
CA THR A 77 1.20 -5.47 -20.39
C THR A 77 0.57 -4.19 -19.83
N ASP A 78 1.14 -3.03 -20.14
CA ASP A 78 0.60 -1.73 -19.72
C ASP A 78 -0.82 -1.54 -20.25
N GLY A 79 -1.08 -1.93 -21.49
CA GLY A 79 -2.41 -1.83 -22.11
C GLY A 79 -3.46 -2.70 -21.41
N GLU A 80 -3.12 -3.92 -21.01
CA GLU A 80 -4.03 -4.78 -20.23
C GLU A 80 -4.34 -4.17 -18.87
N LEU A 81 -3.31 -3.62 -18.18
CA LEU A 81 -3.48 -2.98 -16.90
C LEU A 81 -4.37 -1.72 -17.01
N TYR A 82 -4.09 -0.85 -17.98
CA TYR A 82 -4.88 0.35 -18.21
C TYR A 82 -6.32 0.03 -18.59
N HIS A 83 -6.53 -0.97 -19.42
CA HIS A 83 -7.88 -1.43 -19.77
C HIS A 83 -8.62 -1.97 -18.53
N ALA A 84 -7.95 -2.79 -17.71
CA ALA A 84 -8.55 -3.35 -16.48
C ALA A 84 -8.93 -2.28 -15.45
N LEU A 85 -8.16 -1.19 -15.38
CA LEU A 85 -8.38 -0.06 -14.47
C LEU A 85 -9.24 1.06 -15.08
N ASN A 86 -9.67 0.92 -16.35
CA ASN A 86 -10.39 1.93 -17.10
C ASN A 86 -9.67 3.31 -17.10
N VAL A 87 -8.35 3.28 -17.31
CA VAL A 87 -7.50 4.49 -17.34
C VAL A 87 -7.72 5.25 -18.64
N ASP A 88 -7.87 6.57 -18.55
CA ASP A 88 -7.81 7.44 -19.73
C ASP A 88 -6.42 7.31 -20.40
N PRO A 89 -6.33 7.03 -21.71
CA PRO A 89 -5.06 6.86 -22.41
C PRO A 89 -4.10 8.04 -22.22
N ALA A 90 -4.60 9.27 -22.22
CA ALA A 90 -3.77 10.46 -22.02
C ALA A 90 -3.17 10.49 -20.60
N LEU A 91 -3.94 10.04 -19.60
CA LEU A 91 -3.46 9.93 -18.22
C LEU A 91 -2.44 8.79 -18.06
N GLY A 92 -2.66 7.67 -18.74
CA GLY A 92 -1.73 6.56 -18.76
C GLY A 92 -0.35 6.94 -19.32
N GLU A 93 -0.35 7.65 -20.46
CA GLU A 93 0.88 8.07 -21.13
C GLU A 93 1.66 9.14 -20.38
N CYS A 94 0.96 10.12 -19.77
CA CYS A 94 1.64 11.25 -19.13
C CYS A 94 2.13 10.93 -17.70
N CYS A 95 1.32 10.18 -16.94
CA CYS A 95 1.33 10.38 -15.49
C CYS A 95 1.26 9.08 -14.68
N ILE A 96 1.26 7.91 -15.33
CA ILE A 96 1.30 6.59 -14.65
C ILE A 96 2.58 5.86 -15.01
N ASP A 97 3.34 5.52 -13.98
CA ASP A 97 4.53 4.67 -14.10
C ASP A 97 4.23 3.27 -13.57
N ILE A 98 4.77 2.26 -14.23
CA ILE A 98 4.53 0.86 -13.89
C ILE A 98 5.83 0.22 -13.41
N GLY A 99 5.90 -0.06 -12.10
CA GLY A 99 7.01 -0.76 -11.47
C GLY A 99 6.86 -2.27 -11.59
N ARG A 100 7.95 -2.95 -12.00
CA ARG A 100 8.00 -4.40 -12.23
C ARG A 100 9.18 -5.09 -11.57
N SER A 101 9.92 -4.38 -10.72
CA SER A 101 11.10 -4.92 -10.04
C SER A 101 10.78 -5.53 -8.68
N ALA A 102 9.63 -5.19 -8.12
CA ALA A 102 9.21 -5.64 -6.80
C ALA A 102 8.44 -6.97 -6.87
N ASP A 103 8.87 -7.94 -6.07
CA ASP A 103 8.21 -9.24 -5.91
C ASP A 103 7.51 -9.38 -4.53
N ASP A 104 7.80 -8.46 -3.59
CA ASP A 104 7.25 -8.45 -2.24
C ASP A 104 7.14 -7.04 -1.66
N THR A 105 6.72 -6.91 -0.40
CA THR A 105 6.53 -5.59 0.26
C THR A 105 7.86 -4.82 0.42
N LEU A 106 8.96 -5.51 0.67
CA LEU A 106 10.28 -4.89 0.77
C LEU A 106 10.76 -4.40 -0.61
N GLY A 107 10.51 -5.21 -1.65
CA GLY A 107 10.74 -4.82 -3.04
C GLY A 107 9.91 -3.59 -3.44
N ASN A 108 8.63 -3.53 -3.05
CA ASN A 108 7.79 -2.35 -3.28
C ASN A 108 8.36 -1.10 -2.61
N ALA A 109 8.89 -1.22 -1.39
CA ALA A 109 9.52 -0.10 -0.69
C ALA A 109 10.79 0.38 -1.44
N ALA A 110 11.66 -0.52 -1.85
CA ALA A 110 12.87 -0.19 -2.61
C ALA A 110 12.55 0.43 -3.97
N GLU A 111 11.59 -0.13 -4.72
CA GLU A 111 11.12 0.38 -6.02
C GLU A 111 10.53 1.79 -5.87
N THR A 112 9.66 1.99 -4.87
CA THR A 112 9.07 3.30 -4.56
C THR A 112 10.13 4.33 -4.20
N ALA A 113 11.09 3.99 -3.34
CA ALA A 113 12.15 4.90 -2.93
C ALA A 113 13.09 5.27 -4.10
N ALA A 114 13.40 4.33 -4.98
CA ALA A 114 14.19 4.61 -6.17
C ALA A 114 13.45 5.56 -7.12
N TRP A 115 12.20 5.29 -7.41
CA TRP A 115 11.34 6.12 -8.25
C TRP A 115 11.13 7.53 -7.67
N ALA A 116 10.88 7.63 -6.36
CA ALA A 116 10.71 8.92 -5.69
C ALA A 116 11.98 9.79 -5.77
N ARG A 117 13.15 9.18 -5.57
CA ARG A 117 14.44 9.88 -5.69
C ARG A 117 14.70 10.35 -7.12
N GLU A 118 14.38 9.56 -8.12
CA GLU A 118 14.54 9.92 -9.54
C GLU A 118 13.71 11.16 -9.91
N HIS A 119 12.48 11.26 -9.36
CA HIS A 119 11.57 12.36 -9.64
C HIS A 119 11.68 13.54 -8.65
N GLY A 120 12.45 13.39 -7.57
CA GLY A 120 12.58 14.42 -6.53
C GLY A 120 11.36 14.53 -5.61
N TYR A 121 10.52 13.48 -5.52
CA TYR A 121 9.35 13.47 -4.65
C TYR A 121 9.71 13.20 -3.20
N THR A 122 9.08 13.94 -2.29
CA THR A 122 9.33 13.87 -0.84
C THR A 122 8.09 13.49 -0.04
N ARG A 123 6.90 13.70 -0.61
CA ARG A 123 5.62 13.38 0.02
C ARG A 123 4.82 12.46 -0.90
N ILE A 124 4.51 11.28 -0.42
CA ILE A 124 3.84 10.23 -1.18
C ILE A 124 2.55 9.83 -0.49
N ILE A 125 1.47 9.70 -1.26
CA ILE A 125 0.24 9.03 -0.83
C ILE A 125 0.42 7.56 -1.09
N LEU A 126 0.43 6.75 -0.03
CA LEU A 126 0.45 5.29 -0.14
C LEU A 126 -0.98 4.75 -0.23
N VAL A 127 -1.25 3.93 -1.25
CA VAL A 127 -2.52 3.25 -1.48
C VAL A 127 -2.31 1.74 -1.43
N THR A 128 -2.92 1.09 -0.46
CA THR A 128 -2.89 -0.37 -0.29
C THR A 128 -4.13 -0.81 0.52
N ASP A 129 -4.36 -2.13 0.64
CA ASP A 129 -5.47 -2.63 1.45
C ASP A 129 -5.23 -2.34 2.94
N ASP A 130 -6.31 -2.11 3.70
CA ASP A 130 -6.26 -1.71 5.12
C ASP A 130 -5.39 -2.64 5.96
N TYR A 131 -5.51 -3.97 5.75
CA TYR A 131 -4.72 -4.96 6.50
C TYR A 131 -3.24 -5.00 6.10
N HIS A 132 -2.89 -4.47 4.93
CA HIS A 132 -1.51 -4.32 4.46
C HIS A 132 -0.87 -2.98 4.85
N MET A 133 -1.68 -1.96 5.13
CA MET A 133 -1.22 -0.60 5.41
C MET A 133 -0.14 -0.53 6.51
N PRO A 134 -0.30 -1.18 7.69
CA PRO A 134 0.71 -1.06 8.74
C PRO A 134 2.08 -1.59 8.31
N ARG A 135 2.13 -2.70 7.59
CA ARG A 135 3.38 -3.29 7.10
C ARG A 135 3.98 -2.44 5.99
N SER A 136 3.18 -2.08 4.98
CA SER A 136 3.65 -1.28 3.85
C SER A 136 4.17 0.08 4.30
N TYR A 137 3.47 0.74 5.24
CA TYR A 137 3.92 2.00 5.81
C TYR A 137 5.25 1.86 6.56
N ALA A 138 5.42 0.80 7.37
CA ALA A 138 6.66 0.56 8.09
C ALA A 138 7.85 0.37 7.14
N GLU A 139 7.70 -0.43 6.08
CA GLU A 139 8.75 -0.68 5.09
C GLU A 139 9.08 0.58 4.26
N LEU A 140 8.06 1.31 3.79
CA LEU A 140 8.28 2.52 2.99
C LEU A 140 8.87 3.68 3.80
N SER A 141 8.58 3.77 5.11
CA SER A 141 9.06 4.86 5.96
C SER A 141 10.56 4.80 6.26
N VAL A 142 11.22 3.67 6.02
CA VAL A 142 12.65 3.44 6.27
C VAL A 142 13.47 3.27 4.99
N ALA A 143 12.84 3.27 3.81
CA ALA A 143 13.47 3.11 2.50
C ALA A 143 13.92 4.47 1.93
#